data_674e3d2714b7b0afd828387867f70f6f
#
_entry.id   674e3d2714b7b0afd828387867f70f6f
#
_cell.length_a   1.000
_cell.length_b   1.000
_cell.length_c   1.000
_cell.angle_alpha   90.00
_cell.angle_beta   90.00
_cell.angle_gamma   90.00
#
_symmetry.space_group_name_H-M   'P 1'
#
loop_
_entity.id
_entity.type
_entity.pdbx_description
1 polymer ?
#
loop_
_entity_poly.entity_id
_entity_poly.type
_entity_poly.pdbx_seq_one_letter_code
_entity_poly.pdbx_strand_id
1 'polypeptide(L)'
;MPSCDEQIILEELNQFPEQTLSRERSQTILEGVREEGGRLQKVNKRRMYYGWMAKGLITCGLLLGFFWMKPFSAPAESTSSAAALTPEEQMYFAAAQKAVQDASGIQKTFPFREIEKDADSYSVQAKDHETREAIVTFKPGTTEVLTVFARFAINELPKSYHTYVETAREAFKDTKQQVTFQKTSFFKSKNQAYFSFWTEDRQYVLVDFPTNKVSDFTLYYNLEDVDQKIISIAQTALMRLSNEKNLPFTQAKKRSDEREEKWLLINKQKKYDVMIGANTGQVYKVSYETDNYKIKALNEVIPVTKPLIQDIFGIDISGYTAYGGRDWGGYILRSPGKPSFSIQLGNLDVGDINRIEIE
;
A
#
# COMPACT_ATOMS: atom_id res chain seq x y z
N MET A 1 -25.39 3.36 24.27
CA MET A 1 -25.99 3.83 23.01
C MET A 1 -25.38 2.99 21.91
N PRO A 2 -26.16 2.46 20.96
CA PRO A 2 -25.59 1.73 19.81
C PRO A 2 -24.68 2.66 19.01
N SER A 3 -23.62 2.10 18.40
CA SER A 3 -22.71 2.84 17.53
C SER A 3 -23.45 3.32 16.27
N CYS A 4 -22.94 4.34 15.59
CA CYS A 4 -23.54 4.87 14.36
C CYS A 4 -23.74 3.77 13.29
N ASP A 5 -22.83 2.79 13.26
CA ASP A 5 -22.89 1.63 12.34
C ASP A 5 -24.02 0.66 12.71
N GLU A 6 -24.32 0.48 14.00
CA GLU A 6 -25.45 -0.33 14.46
C GLU A 6 -26.81 0.29 14.07
N GLN A 7 -26.91 1.62 14.05
CA GLN A 7 -28.15 2.31 13.62
C GLN A 7 -28.39 2.18 12.11
N ILE A 8 -27.33 2.28 11.29
CA ILE A 8 -27.44 2.14 9.84
C ILE A 8 -27.87 0.71 9.47
N ILE A 9 -27.28 -0.29 10.11
CA ILE A 9 -27.64 -1.71 9.88
C ILE A 9 -29.08 -1.99 10.33
N LEU A 10 -29.53 -1.38 11.44
CA LEU A 10 -30.90 -1.53 11.90
C LEU A 10 -31.91 -0.84 10.98
N GLU A 11 -31.57 0.30 10.37
CA GLU A 11 -32.41 0.94 9.35
C GLU A 11 -32.48 0.13 8.06
N GLU A 12 -31.36 -0.44 7.59
CA GLU A 12 -31.37 -1.34 6.42
C GLU A 12 -32.18 -2.63 6.69
N LEU A 13 -32.07 -3.21 7.87
CA LEU A 13 -32.86 -4.39 8.27
C LEU A 13 -34.36 -4.10 8.36
N ASN A 14 -34.77 -2.87 8.71
CA ASN A 14 -36.17 -2.44 8.74
C ASN A 14 -36.78 -2.22 7.33
N GLN A 15 -35.96 -2.14 6.28
CA GLN A 15 -36.42 -2.00 4.89
C GLN A 15 -36.66 -3.36 4.19
N PHE A 16 -36.31 -4.48 4.83
CA PHE A 16 -36.67 -5.81 4.28
C PHE A 16 -38.15 -6.11 4.54
N PRO A 17 -38.85 -6.67 3.52
CA PRO A 17 -40.23 -7.08 3.72
C PRO A 17 -40.33 -8.07 4.89
N GLU A 18 -41.34 -7.87 5.74
CA GLU A 18 -41.59 -8.62 7.00
C GLU A 18 -41.70 -10.14 6.79
N GLN A 19 -40.60 -10.79 6.47
CA GLN A 19 -40.46 -12.21 6.75
C GLN A 19 -39.83 -12.31 8.14
N THR A 20 -40.66 -12.61 9.12
CA THR A 20 -40.33 -12.73 10.54
C THR A 20 -39.15 -13.66 10.75
N LEU A 21 -37.96 -13.09 10.79
CA LEU A 21 -36.79 -13.77 11.34
C LEU A 21 -37.08 -14.05 12.82
N SER A 22 -36.96 -15.31 13.23
CA SER A 22 -37.11 -15.65 14.66
C SER A 22 -36.10 -14.84 15.47
N ARG A 23 -36.48 -14.44 16.70
CA ARG A 23 -35.64 -13.65 17.60
C ARG A 23 -34.23 -14.24 17.80
N GLU A 24 -34.11 -15.57 17.78
CA GLU A 24 -32.84 -16.29 17.85
C GLU A 24 -31.96 -16.09 16.62
N ARG A 25 -32.54 -16.12 15.40
CA ARG A 25 -31.78 -15.86 14.17
C ARG A 25 -31.30 -14.41 14.07
N SER A 26 -32.12 -13.46 14.51
CA SER A 26 -31.73 -12.04 14.55
C SER A 26 -30.57 -11.83 15.53
N GLN A 27 -30.55 -12.48 16.68
CA GLN A 27 -29.44 -12.42 17.63
C GLN A 27 -28.17 -13.05 17.08
N THR A 28 -28.25 -14.20 16.42
CA THR A 28 -27.08 -14.86 15.80
C THR A 28 -26.47 -14.02 14.69
N ILE A 29 -27.29 -13.33 13.89
CA ILE A 29 -26.82 -12.39 12.84
C ILE A 29 -26.13 -11.18 13.49
N LEU A 30 -26.70 -10.59 14.54
CA LEU A 30 -26.13 -9.45 15.27
C LEU A 30 -24.81 -9.81 15.95
N GLU A 31 -24.68 -11.00 16.52
CA GLU A 31 -23.42 -11.49 17.08
C GLU A 31 -22.35 -11.69 16.01
N GLY A 32 -22.70 -12.30 14.89
CA GLY A 32 -21.80 -12.46 13.74
C GLY A 32 -21.31 -11.13 13.17
N VAL A 33 -22.20 -10.12 13.06
CA VAL A 33 -21.84 -8.76 12.61
C VAL A 33 -20.93 -8.04 13.63
N ARG A 34 -21.17 -8.24 14.94
CA ARG A 34 -20.29 -7.69 16.00
C ARG A 34 -18.90 -8.33 16.00
N GLU A 35 -18.82 -9.64 15.82
CA GLU A 35 -17.53 -10.35 15.71
C GLU A 35 -16.74 -9.88 14.48
N GLU A 36 -17.39 -9.80 13.33
CA GLU A 36 -16.74 -9.38 12.07
C GLU A 36 -16.36 -7.88 12.10
N GLY A 37 -17.22 -7.02 12.66
CA GLY A 37 -16.91 -5.61 12.93
C GLY A 37 -15.72 -5.43 13.88
N GLY A 38 -15.64 -6.24 14.95
CA GLY A 38 -14.49 -6.26 15.85
C GLY A 38 -13.19 -6.74 15.17
N ARG A 39 -13.31 -7.71 14.23
CA ARG A 39 -12.19 -8.19 13.41
C ARG A 39 -11.69 -7.15 12.43
N LEU A 40 -12.60 -6.46 11.74
CA LEU A 40 -12.29 -5.37 10.82
C LEU A 40 -11.66 -4.16 11.53
N GLN A 41 -12.13 -3.80 12.73
CA GLN A 41 -11.50 -2.75 13.54
C GLN A 41 -10.07 -3.11 13.98
N LYS A 42 -9.80 -4.37 14.33
CA LYS A 42 -8.44 -4.83 14.65
C LYS A 42 -7.51 -4.78 13.43
N VAL A 43 -8.00 -5.15 12.25
CA VAL A 43 -7.24 -5.08 10.99
C VAL A 43 -6.94 -3.62 10.60
N ASN A 44 -7.92 -2.71 10.73
CA ASN A 44 -7.72 -1.29 10.45
C ASN A 44 -6.80 -0.60 11.47
N LYS A 45 -6.89 -0.93 12.77
CA LYS A 45 -5.93 -0.43 13.76
C LYS A 45 -4.50 -0.88 13.45
N ARG A 46 -4.29 -2.13 13.02
CA ARG A 46 -2.96 -2.61 12.59
C ARG A 46 -2.46 -1.88 11.33
N ARG A 47 -3.29 -1.65 10.31
CA ARG A 47 -2.91 -0.87 9.12
C ARG A 47 -2.56 0.59 9.46
N MET A 48 -3.28 1.23 10.38
CA MET A 48 -2.95 2.58 10.88
C MET A 48 -1.62 2.59 11.65
N TYR A 49 -1.35 1.59 12.48
CA TYR A 49 -0.09 1.49 13.24
C TYR A 49 1.14 1.37 12.33
N TYR A 50 1.05 0.61 11.23
CA TYR A 50 2.13 0.50 10.25
C TYR A 50 2.33 1.80 9.42
N GLY A 51 1.27 2.52 9.12
CA GLY A 51 1.34 3.84 8.48
C GLY A 51 1.97 4.92 9.36
N TRP A 52 1.78 4.86 10.68
CA TRP A 52 2.36 5.78 11.66
C TRP A 52 3.81 5.45 12.00
N MET A 53 4.19 4.17 12.05
CA MET A 53 5.59 3.78 12.27
C MET A 53 6.50 4.20 11.11
N ALA A 54 6.00 4.17 9.88
CA ALA A 54 6.77 4.67 8.73
C ALA A 54 7.01 6.19 8.76
N LYS A 55 6.14 6.97 9.42
CA LYS A 55 6.32 8.44 9.60
C LYS A 55 7.12 8.82 10.85
N GLY A 56 7.11 8.00 11.90
CA GLY A 56 7.80 8.27 13.17
C GLY A 56 9.33 8.05 13.13
N LEU A 57 9.83 7.25 12.20
CA LEU A 57 11.27 6.92 12.12
C LEU A 57 12.16 8.02 11.52
N ILE A 58 11.58 9.05 10.91
CA ILE A 58 12.37 10.17 10.32
C ILE A 58 12.66 11.26 11.35
N THR A 59 11.89 11.40 12.41
CA THR A 59 12.05 12.49 13.41
C THR A 59 12.87 12.11 14.63
N CYS A 60 13.07 10.85 14.96
CA CYS A 60 13.87 10.41 16.11
C CYS A 60 15.37 10.24 15.81
N GLY A 61 15.79 10.30 14.54
CA GLY A 61 17.20 10.11 14.14
C GLY A 61 18.15 11.26 14.48
N LEU A 62 17.64 12.43 14.87
CA LEU A 62 18.46 13.65 15.10
C LEU A 62 18.68 14.02 16.58
N LEU A 63 18.04 13.34 17.52
CA LEU A 63 18.17 13.66 18.95
C LEU A 63 18.97 12.64 19.79
N LEU A 64 19.44 11.53 19.23
CA LEU A 64 20.24 10.53 19.96
C LEU A 64 21.75 10.62 19.71
N GLY A 65 22.23 11.65 19.02
CA GLY A 65 23.66 11.86 18.75
C GLY A 65 24.50 12.41 19.90
N PHE A 66 23.92 12.74 21.07
CA PHE A 66 24.65 13.48 22.13
C PHE A 66 24.81 12.76 23.48
N PHE A 67 24.49 11.49 23.62
CA PHE A 67 24.59 10.80 24.92
C PHE A 67 25.36 9.47 24.88
N TRP A 68 26.53 9.39 24.23
CA TRP A 68 27.39 8.21 24.40
C TRP A 68 28.86 8.57 24.45
N MET A 69 29.27 9.13 25.59
CA MET A 69 30.64 8.99 26.10
C MET A 69 30.54 8.42 27.52
N LYS A 70 30.59 7.12 27.67
CA LYS A 70 31.00 6.42 28.88
C LYS A 70 32.03 5.36 28.53
N PRO A 71 33.08 5.21 29.37
CA PRO A 71 34.22 4.39 29.03
C PRO A 71 33.91 2.91 29.04
N PHE A 72 34.54 2.21 28.12
CA PHE A 72 34.51 0.77 27.92
C PHE A 72 34.71 -0.01 29.22
N SER A 73 33.70 -0.70 29.69
CA SER A 73 33.85 -1.92 30.49
C SER A 73 33.84 -3.09 29.51
N ALA A 74 34.80 -3.98 29.63
CA ALA A 74 34.94 -5.15 28.77
C ALA A 74 33.63 -5.93 28.66
N PRO A 75 33.28 -6.41 27.46
CA PRO A 75 32.09 -7.21 27.29
C PRO A 75 32.31 -8.56 27.99
N ALA A 76 31.44 -8.84 28.96
CA ALA A 76 31.25 -10.22 29.39
C ALA A 76 30.79 -11.00 28.15
N GLU A 77 31.51 -12.03 27.76
CA GLU A 77 31.13 -13.00 26.77
C GLU A 77 29.80 -13.60 27.19
N SER A 78 28.68 -13.07 26.62
CA SER A 78 27.41 -13.78 26.65
C SER A 78 27.52 -14.93 25.64
N THR A 79 27.96 -16.07 26.09
CA THR A 79 27.70 -17.35 25.44
C THR A 79 26.19 -17.55 25.44
N SER A 80 25.52 -16.99 24.44
CA SER A 80 24.16 -17.37 24.09
C SER A 80 24.25 -18.83 23.59
N SER A 81 24.01 -19.78 24.46
CA SER A 81 23.73 -21.15 24.09
C SER A 81 22.58 -21.11 23.11
N ALA A 82 22.87 -21.38 21.82
CA ALA A 82 21.83 -21.53 20.81
C ALA A 82 20.90 -22.64 21.30
N ALA A 83 19.71 -22.28 21.75
CA ALA A 83 18.72 -23.27 22.16
C ALA A 83 18.50 -24.21 20.99
N ALA A 84 18.56 -25.53 21.23
CA ALA A 84 18.34 -26.52 20.18
C ALA A 84 16.92 -26.30 19.60
N LEU A 85 16.82 -26.22 18.27
CA LEU A 85 15.54 -26.08 17.59
C LEU A 85 14.61 -27.22 17.95
N THR A 86 13.35 -26.90 18.23
CA THR A 86 12.33 -27.91 18.45
C THR A 86 12.07 -28.74 17.18
N PRO A 87 11.59 -29.99 17.28
CA PRO A 87 11.22 -30.76 16.09
C PRO A 87 10.21 -30.06 15.19
N GLU A 88 9.29 -29.29 15.77
CA GLU A 88 8.32 -28.47 15.01
C GLU A 88 9.02 -27.36 14.21
N GLU A 89 9.93 -26.61 14.83
CA GLU A 89 10.70 -25.56 14.14
C GLU A 89 11.54 -26.14 13.00
N GLN A 90 12.21 -27.27 13.23
CA GLN A 90 12.99 -27.97 12.20
C GLN A 90 12.11 -28.36 10.99
N MET A 91 10.90 -28.87 11.27
CA MET A 91 9.93 -29.24 10.23
C MET A 91 9.53 -28.02 9.40
N TYR A 92 9.16 -26.90 10.03
CA TYR A 92 8.76 -25.68 9.32
C TYR A 92 9.92 -25.05 8.56
N PHE A 93 11.14 -25.04 9.10
CA PHE A 93 12.31 -24.48 8.41
C PHE A 93 12.68 -25.32 7.17
N ALA A 94 12.64 -26.66 7.28
CA ALA A 94 12.83 -27.52 6.14
C ALA A 94 11.75 -27.36 5.06
N ALA A 95 10.48 -27.25 5.49
CA ALA A 95 9.34 -27.00 4.62
C ALA A 95 9.46 -25.62 3.91
N ALA A 96 9.90 -24.57 4.63
CA ALA A 96 10.10 -23.25 4.09
C ALA A 96 11.22 -23.23 3.04
N GLN A 97 12.35 -23.87 3.33
CA GLN A 97 13.46 -24.01 2.37
C GLN A 97 13.01 -24.69 1.08
N LYS A 98 12.30 -25.81 1.23
CA LYS A 98 11.76 -26.56 0.09
C LYS A 98 10.74 -25.72 -0.69
N ALA A 99 9.85 -25.01 0.00
CA ALA A 99 8.83 -24.17 -0.63
C ALA A 99 9.45 -23.06 -1.50
N VAL A 100 10.51 -22.39 -1.02
CA VAL A 100 11.22 -21.39 -1.83
C VAL A 100 11.83 -22.02 -3.08
N GLN A 101 12.52 -23.16 -2.95
CA GLN A 101 13.15 -23.86 -4.08
C GLN A 101 12.12 -24.34 -5.10
N ASP A 102 11.04 -24.98 -4.65
CA ASP A 102 9.97 -25.49 -5.52
C ASP A 102 9.20 -24.34 -6.22
N ALA A 103 9.00 -23.21 -5.52
CA ALA A 103 8.25 -22.09 -6.08
C ALA A 103 9.05 -21.27 -7.07
N SER A 104 10.32 -20.98 -6.77
CA SER A 104 11.18 -20.12 -7.57
C SER A 104 12.08 -20.91 -8.57
N GLY A 105 12.29 -22.19 -8.35
CA GLY A 105 13.27 -22.99 -9.11
C GLY A 105 14.74 -22.64 -8.81
N ILE A 106 15.00 -21.77 -7.81
CA ILE A 106 16.34 -21.27 -7.48
C ILE A 106 16.90 -22.02 -6.28
N GLN A 107 18.09 -22.61 -6.43
CA GLN A 107 18.78 -23.40 -5.41
C GLN A 107 19.62 -22.48 -4.51
N LYS A 108 18.96 -21.74 -3.61
CA LYS A 108 19.60 -20.93 -2.56
C LYS A 108 19.15 -21.41 -1.20
N THR A 109 20.08 -21.49 -0.25
CA THR A 109 19.80 -21.81 1.15
C THR A 109 19.56 -20.53 1.93
N PHE A 110 18.46 -20.48 2.67
CA PHE A 110 18.09 -19.35 3.53
C PHE A 110 18.22 -19.74 5.01
N PRO A 111 18.80 -18.88 5.86
CA PRO A 111 18.93 -19.14 7.29
C PRO A 111 17.63 -18.85 8.02
N PHE A 112 16.61 -19.72 7.86
CA PHE A 112 15.34 -19.58 8.59
C PHE A 112 15.57 -19.70 10.09
N ARG A 113 15.06 -18.75 10.88
CA ARG A 113 15.33 -18.64 12.32
C ARG A 113 14.11 -18.29 13.15
N GLU A 114 13.05 -17.80 12.54
CA GLU A 114 11.89 -17.28 13.25
C GLU A 114 10.61 -17.89 12.70
N ILE A 115 9.69 -18.21 13.61
CA ILE A 115 8.31 -18.60 13.28
C ILE A 115 7.39 -17.66 14.04
N GLU A 116 6.62 -16.86 13.31
CA GLU A 116 5.52 -16.07 13.86
C GLU A 116 4.22 -16.85 13.65
N LYS A 117 3.49 -17.13 14.74
CA LYS A 117 2.25 -17.89 14.70
C LYS A 117 1.08 -16.94 14.98
N ASP A 118 0.26 -16.71 13.97
CA ASP A 118 -1.01 -16.02 14.09
C ASP A 118 -2.18 -17.01 13.97
N ALA A 119 -3.40 -16.55 14.28
CA ALA A 119 -4.60 -17.38 14.17
C ALA A 119 -4.86 -17.87 12.73
N ASP A 120 -4.53 -17.04 11.73
CA ASP A 120 -4.83 -17.27 10.32
C ASP A 120 -3.63 -17.79 9.51
N SER A 121 -2.40 -17.71 10.06
CA SER A 121 -1.18 -18.11 9.34
C SER A 121 0.03 -18.29 10.24
N TYR A 122 0.97 -19.16 9.81
CA TYR A 122 2.30 -19.28 10.40
C TYR A 122 3.33 -18.76 9.39
N SER A 123 4.10 -17.74 9.79
CA SER A 123 5.14 -17.13 8.95
C SER A 123 6.53 -17.53 9.40
N VAL A 124 7.27 -18.19 8.50
CA VAL A 124 8.66 -18.62 8.72
C VAL A 124 9.57 -17.65 8.01
N GLN A 125 10.52 -17.06 8.73
CA GLN A 125 11.34 -15.95 8.25
C GLN A 125 12.83 -16.29 8.28
N ALA A 126 13.52 -15.92 7.19
CA ALA A 126 14.97 -15.83 7.13
C ALA A 126 15.36 -14.35 7.10
N LYS A 127 16.23 -13.93 8.01
CA LYS A 127 16.74 -12.56 8.10
C LYS A 127 18.26 -12.56 8.04
N ASP A 128 18.81 -11.62 7.28
CA ASP A 128 20.20 -11.21 7.36
C ASP A 128 20.25 -9.82 7.96
N HIS A 129 20.79 -9.73 9.19
CA HIS A 129 20.71 -8.55 10.05
C HIS A 129 19.25 -8.06 10.20
N GLU A 130 18.93 -6.86 9.69
CA GLU A 130 17.58 -6.30 9.73
C GLU A 130 16.77 -6.56 8.45
N THR A 131 17.39 -7.18 7.44
CA THR A 131 16.77 -7.38 6.12
C THR A 131 16.11 -8.75 6.05
N ARG A 132 14.83 -8.80 5.74
CA ARG A 132 14.12 -10.06 5.46
C ARG A 132 14.56 -10.59 4.10
N GLU A 133 15.23 -11.74 4.10
CA GLU A 133 15.71 -12.40 2.88
C GLU A 133 14.71 -13.38 2.30
N ALA A 134 13.95 -14.07 3.17
CA ALA A 134 12.85 -14.93 2.74
C ALA A 134 11.73 -14.98 3.80
N ILE A 135 10.50 -15.17 3.33
CA ILE A 135 9.31 -15.40 4.16
C ILE A 135 8.47 -16.48 3.46
N VAL A 136 8.12 -17.51 4.20
CA VAL A 136 7.14 -18.50 3.75
C VAL A 136 5.99 -18.53 4.73
N THR A 137 4.78 -18.36 4.22
CA THR A 137 3.56 -18.39 5.03
C THR A 137 2.84 -19.70 4.81
N PHE A 138 2.47 -20.36 5.89
CA PHE A 138 1.75 -21.63 5.93
C PHE A 138 0.35 -21.46 6.51
N LYS A 139 -0.53 -22.37 6.15
CA LYS A 139 -1.81 -22.55 6.85
C LYS A 139 -1.55 -23.06 8.28
N PRO A 140 -2.24 -22.52 9.31
CA PRO A 140 -1.99 -22.89 10.70
C PRO A 140 -2.01 -24.40 10.94
N GLY A 141 -1.01 -24.90 11.67
CA GLY A 141 -0.90 -26.31 12.04
C GLY A 141 -0.55 -27.26 10.89
N THR A 142 -0.18 -26.76 9.72
CA THR A 142 0.16 -27.55 8.55
C THR A 142 1.40 -27.00 7.84
N THR A 143 1.95 -27.76 6.89
CA THR A 143 2.99 -27.28 5.95
C THR A 143 2.41 -26.90 4.58
N GLU A 144 1.09 -26.67 4.48
CA GLU A 144 0.46 -26.16 3.28
C GLU A 144 0.87 -24.69 3.05
N VAL A 145 1.55 -24.40 1.94
CA VAL A 145 2.12 -23.10 1.64
C VAL A 145 1.02 -22.15 1.12
N LEU A 146 0.88 -20.99 1.76
CA LEU A 146 0.00 -19.90 1.33
C LEU A 146 0.74 -18.89 0.47
N THR A 147 1.94 -18.46 0.90
CA THR A 147 2.76 -17.50 0.15
C THR A 147 4.25 -17.82 0.29
N VAL A 148 5.00 -17.46 -0.72
CA VAL A 148 6.46 -17.51 -0.74
C VAL A 148 6.98 -16.14 -1.16
N PHE A 149 7.90 -15.58 -0.39
CA PHE A 149 8.69 -14.42 -0.73
C PHE A 149 10.17 -14.75 -0.53
N ALA A 150 11.03 -14.41 -1.50
CA ALA A 150 12.47 -14.59 -1.36
C ALA A 150 13.24 -13.55 -2.17
N ARG A 151 14.40 -13.16 -1.66
CA ARG A 151 15.33 -12.23 -2.33
C ARG A 151 16.55 -12.95 -2.85
N PHE A 152 16.95 -12.55 -4.05
CA PHE A 152 18.11 -13.10 -4.75
C PHE A 152 18.99 -11.97 -5.27
N ALA A 153 20.29 -12.13 -5.23
CA ALA A 153 21.17 -11.30 -6.03
C ALA A 153 20.99 -11.67 -7.51
N ILE A 154 21.17 -10.73 -8.44
CA ILE A 154 20.96 -10.99 -9.87
C ILE A 154 21.87 -12.10 -10.39
N ASN A 155 23.09 -12.19 -9.87
CA ASN A 155 24.06 -13.26 -10.23
C ASN A 155 23.71 -14.64 -9.65
N GLU A 156 22.77 -14.73 -8.70
CA GLU A 156 22.26 -16.01 -8.18
C GLU A 156 21.15 -16.58 -9.07
N LEU A 157 20.61 -15.79 -10.01
CA LEU A 157 19.57 -16.25 -10.91
C LEU A 157 20.12 -17.23 -11.95
N PRO A 158 19.45 -18.37 -12.16
CA PRO A 158 19.75 -19.26 -13.27
C PRO A 158 19.70 -18.53 -14.62
N LYS A 159 20.51 -18.97 -15.59
CA LYS A 159 20.54 -18.36 -16.95
C LYS A 159 19.16 -18.31 -17.61
N SER A 160 18.30 -19.28 -17.35
CA SER A 160 16.91 -19.31 -17.83
C SER A 160 16.07 -18.14 -17.34
N TYR A 161 16.46 -17.46 -16.26
CA TYR A 161 15.73 -16.31 -15.69
C TYR A 161 16.32 -14.96 -16.12
N HIS A 162 17.41 -14.94 -16.88
CA HIS A 162 17.95 -13.69 -17.42
C HIS A 162 16.95 -12.97 -18.34
N THR A 163 16.02 -13.70 -18.98
CA THR A 163 14.95 -13.09 -19.77
C THR A 163 14.06 -12.18 -18.95
N TYR A 164 13.79 -12.49 -17.67
CA TYR A 164 13.02 -11.61 -16.77
C TYR A 164 13.77 -10.33 -16.44
N VAL A 165 15.09 -10.41 -16.28
CA VAL A 165 15.97 -9.24 -16.07
C VAL A 165 15.94 -8.34 -17.30
N GLU A 166 16.03 -8.91 -18.51
CA GLU A 166 15.96 -8.14 -19.75
C GLU A 166 14.58 -7.52 -19.97
N THR A 167 13.50 -8.26 -19.68
CA THR A 167 12.14 -7.70 -19.72
C THR A 167 11.99 -6.52 -18.76
N ALA A 168 12.55 -6.64 -17.54
CA ALA A 168 12.54 -5.53 -16.59
C ALA A 168 13.37 -4.33 -17.09
N ARG A 169 14.54 -4.55 -17.71
CA ARG A 169 15.36 -3.48 -18.31
C ARG A 169 14.66 -2.79 -19.47
N GLU A 170 13.99 -3.54 -20.34
CA GLU A 170 13.27 -2.99 -21.48
C GLU A 170 12.15 -2.02 -21.03
N ALA A 171 11.51 -2.27 -19.87
CA ALA A 171 10.53 -1.35 -19.30
C ALA A 171 11.12 0.04 -18.98
N PHE A 172 12.43 0.14 -18.72
CA PHE A 172 13.11 1.41 -18.48
C PHE A 172 13.57 2.15 -19.73
N LYS A 173 13.46 1.56 -20.90
CA LYS A 173 14.00 2.10 -22.16
C LYS A 173 13.51 3.53 -22.42
N ASP A 174 12.23 3.78 -22.22
CA ASP A 174 11.62 5.09 -22.46
C ASP A 174 12.03 6.15 -21.44
N THR A 175 12.57 5.75 -20.29
CA THR A 175 13.07 6.68 -19.27
C THR A 175 14.42 7.30 -19.63
N LYS A 176 15.11 6.79 -20.66
CA LYS A 176 16.48 7.14 -21.06
C LYS A 176 17.53 6.92 -19.96
N GLN A 177 17.18 6.16 -18.90
CA GLN A 177 18.06 5.85 -17.78
C GLN A 177 18.76 4.51 -17.99
N GLN A 178 20.06 4.47 -17.68
CA GLN A 178 20.78 3.22 -17.56
C GLN A 178 20.52 2.64 -16.18
N VAL A 179 19.81 1.51 -16.11
CA VAL A 179 19.49 0.87 -14.84
C VAL A 179 20.29 -0.41 -14.63
N THR A 180 20.76 -0.57 -13.41
CA THR A 180 21.40 -1.79 -12.94
C THR A 180 20.61 -2.33 -11.75
N PHE A 181 20.16 -3.58 -11.88
CA PHE A 181 19.56 -4.28 -10.75
C PHE A 181 20.64 -5.08 -10.03
N GLN A 182 20.74 -4.90 -8.72
CA GLN A 182 21.62 -5.69 -7.87
C GLN A 182 20.91 -6.90 -7.29
N LYS A 183 19.64 -6.72 -6.95
CA LYS A 183 18.80 -7.74 -6.32
C LYS A 183 17.42 -7.79 -6.99
N THR A 184 16.78 -8.94 -6.89
CA THR A 184 15.38 -9.15 -7.24
C THR A 184 14.68 -9.84 -6.08
N SER A 185 13.35 -9.66 -5.98
CA SER A 185 12.51 -10.45 -5.09
C SER A 185 11.59 -11.33 -5.93
N PHE A 186 11.41 -12.56 -5.52
CA PHE A 186 10.38 -13.45 -6.02
C PHE A 186 9.21 -13.50 -5.05
N PHE A 187 8.00 -13.41 -5.57
CA PHE A 187 6.77 -13.61 -4.81
C PHE A 187 5.88 -14.64 -5.49
N LYS A 188 5.24 -15.51 -4.71
CA LYS A 188 4.22 -16.44 -5.19
C LYS A 188 3.12 -16.59 -4.15
N SER A 189 1.89 -16.55 -4.61
CA SER A 189 0.67 -16.91 -3.86
C SER A 189 -0.19 -17.85 -4.72
N LYS A 190 -1.40 -18.17 -4.25
CA LYS A 190 -2.36 -18.97 -5.01
C LYS A 190 -2.70 -18.35 -6.37
N ASN A 191 -2.79 -17.00 -6.45
CA ASN A 191 -3.35 -16.30 -7.60
C ASN A 191 -2.31 -15.58 -8.45
N GLN A 192 -1.07 -15.40 -7.96
CA GLN A 192 -0.05 -14.62 -8.65
C GLN A 192 1.36 -15.11 -8.31
N ALA A 193 2.25 -14.97 -9.26
CA ALA A 193 3.68 -15.12 -9.06
C ALA A 193 4.43 -14.13 -9.96
N TYR A 194 5.46 -13.47 -9.42
CA TYR A 194 6.25 -12.49 -10.16
C TYR A 194 7.64 -12.31 -9.57
N PHE A 195 8.55 -11.79 -10.41
CA PHE A 195 9.80 -11.18 -9.98
C PHE A 195 9.64 -9.66 -9.85
N SER A 196 10.20 -9.09 -8.80
CA SER A 196 10.21 -7.64 -8.58
C SER A 196 11.65 -7.14 -8.66
N PHE A 197 11.93 -6.25 -9.61
CA PHE A 197 13.24 -5.64 -9.84
C PHE A 197 13.22 -4.20 -9.35
N TRP A 198 14.15 -3.84 -8.47
CA TRP A 198 14.22 -2.53 -7.83
C TRP A 198 15.53 -1.83 -8.14
N THR A 199 15.46 -0.53 -8.35
CA THR A 199 16.61 0.36 -8.40
C THR A 199 16.91 0.95 -7.02
N GLU A 200 18.07 1.55 -6.83
CA GLU A 200 18.44 2.20 -5.56
C GLU A 200 17.51 3.38 -5.20
N ASP A 201 17.03 4.11 -6.18
CA ASP A 201 16.13 5.25 -6.04
C ASP A 201 14.65 4.86 -5.94
N ARG A 202 14.36 3.55 -5.72
CA ARG A 202 13.02 2.99 -5.49
C ARG A 202 12.10 2.99 -6.70
N GLN A 203 12.63 2.97 -7.90
CA GLN A 203 11.86 2.57 -9.06
C GLN A 203 11.73 1.04 -9.04
N TYR A 204 10.64 0.51 -9.61
CA TYR A 204 10.48 -0.94 -9.70
C TYR A 204 9.71 -1.36 -10.94
N VAL A 205 9.93 -2.63 -11.31
CA VAL A 205 9.18 -3.33 -12.33
C VAL A 205 8.83 -4.71 -11.78
N LEU A 206 7.56 -5.10 -11.87
CA LEU A 206 7.10 -6.46 -11.62
C LEU A 206 6.99 -7.19 -12.96
N VAL A 207 7.61 -8.36 -13.03
CA VAL A 207 7.54 -9.23 -14.20
C VAL A 207 6.90 -10.54 -13.79
N ASP A 208 5.76 -10.84 -14.38
CA ASP A 208 4.97 -12.02 -14.06
C ASP A 208 5.71 -13.31 -14.36
N PHE A 209 5.54 -14.28 -13.47
CA PHE A 209 6.07 -15.64 -13.62
C PHE A 209 4.90 -16.64 -13.80
N PRO A 210 4.94 -17.53 -14.80
CA PRO A 210 6.02 -17.75 -15.77
C PRO A 210 5.88 -16.99 -17.10
N THR A 211 4.95 -16.06 -17.26
CA THR A 211 4.61 -15.44 -18.55
C THR A 211 5.65 -14.47 -19.09
N ASN A 212 6.59 -14.00 -18.25
CA ASN A 212 7.63 -13.02 -18.57
C ASN A 212 7.06 -11.70 -19.15
N LYS A 213 5.94 -11.22 -18.61
CA LYS A 213 5.31 -9.95 -18.97
C LYS A 213 5.39 -8.96 -17.83
N VAL A 214 5.60 -7.70 -18.15
CA VAL A 214 5.48 -6.63 -17.14
C VAL A 214 4.02 -6.50 -16.71
N SER A 215 3.76 -6.64 -15.41
CA SER A 215 2.42 -6.52 -14.82
C SER A 215 2.22 -5.23 -14.03
N ASP A 216 3.29 -4.70 -13.45
CA ASP A 216 3.23 -3.42 -12.73
C ASP A 216 4.60 -2.74 -12.75
N PHE A 217 4.62 -1.41 -12.67
CA PHE A 217 5.85 -0.64 -12.57
C PHE A 217 5.64 0.72 -11.92
N THR A 218 6.73 1.28 -11.39
CA THR A 218 6.86 2.70 -11.07
C THR A 218 8.21 3.20 -11.57
N LEU A 219 8.18 4.04 -12.59
CA LEU A 219 9.36 4.57 -13.25
C LEU A 219 9.42 6.09 -13.13
N TYR A 220 10.63 6.66 -13.03
CA TYR A 220 10.84 8.11 -13.00
C TYR A 220 11.20 8.62 -14.37
N TYR A 221 10.70 9.80 -14.69
CA TYR A 221 10.93 10.50 -15.95
C TYR A 221 11.35 11.95 -15.69
N ASN A 222 12.07 12.54 -16.63
CA ASN A 222 12.24 13.97 -16.63
C ASN A 222 10.92 14.64 -17.01
N LEU A 223 10.64 15.83 -16.47
CA LEU A 223 9.40 16.55 -16.80
C LEU A 223 9.29 16.92 -18.27
N GLU A 224 10.43 17.16 -18.94
CA GLU A 224 10.51 17.43 -20.37
C GLU A 224 10.06 16.26 -21.26
N ASP A 225 10.10 15.03 -20.73
CA ASP A 225 9.65 13.81 -21.41
C ASP A 225 8.13 13.58 -21.24
N VAL A 226 7.45 14.37 -20.40
CA VAL A 226 6.01 14.30 -20.18
C VAL A 226 5.28 15.21 -21.16
N ASP A 227 4.21 14.69 -21.77
CA ASP A 227 3.36 15.47 -22.68
C ASP A 227 2.88 16.76 -21.99
N GLN A 228 3.07 17.90 -22.63
CA GLN A 228 2.65 19.22 -22.13
C GLN A 228 1.14 19.30 -21.87
N LYS A 229 0.33 18.51 -22.58
CA LYS A 229 -1.10 18.39 -22.32
C LYS A 229 -1.35 17.79 -20.93
N ILE A 230 -0.61 16.75 -20.55
CA ILE A 230 -0.70 16.12 -19.22
C ILE A 230 -0.26 17.10 -18.12
N ILE A 231 0.84 17.82 -18.35
CA ILE A 231 1.32 18.86 -17.41
C ILE A 231 0.26 19.96 -17.24
N SER A 232 -0.35 20.43 -18.33
CA SER A 232 -1.39 21.46 -18.30
C SER A 232 -2.65 21.02 -17.54
N ILE A 233 -3.10 19.78 -17.74
CA ILE A 233 -4.24 19.21 -16.99
C ILE A 233 -3.90 19.16 -15.50
N ALA A 234 -2.69 18.69 -15.14
CA ALA A 234 -2.24 18.62 -13.76
C ALA A 234 -2.20 19.99 -13.08
N GLN A 235 -1.64 21.00 -13.76
CA GLN A 235 -1.59 22.36 -13.25
C GLN A 235 -2.99 22.95 -13.05
N THR A 236 -3.92 22.66 -13.96
CA THR A 236 -5.31 23.10 -13.84
C THR A 236 -5.99 22.45 -12.62
N ALA A 237 -5.86 21.15 -12.46
CA ALA A 237 -6.41 20.41 -11.31
C ALA A 237 -5.84 20.93 -9.98
N LEU A 238 -4.52 21.13 -9.93
CA LEU A 238 -3.84 21.65 -8.74
C LEU A 238 -4.29 23.08 -8.41
N MET A 239 -4.41 23.95 -9.43
CA MET A 239 -4.90 25.32 -9.26
C MET A 239 -6.34 25.36 -8.68
N ARG A 240 -7.20 24.42 -9.09
CA ARG A 240 -8.57 24.34 -8.56
C ARG A 240 -8.61 24.00 -7.04
N LEU A 241 -7.71 23.14 -6.58
CA LEU A 241 -7.62 22.80 -5.16
C LEU A 241 -6.87 23.86 -4.35
N SER A 242 -5.73 24.35 -4.87
CA SER A 242 -4.85 25.27 -4.15
C SER A 242 -5.30 26.74 -4.21
N ASN A 243 -6.08 27.11 -5.23
CA ASN A 243 -6.36 28.50 -5.61
C ASN A 243 -5.09 29.32 -5.94
N GLU A 244 -3.96 28.64 -6.23
CA GLU A 244 -2.68 29.24 -6.62
C GLU A 244 -2.38 28.97 -8.08
N LYS A 245 -1.79 29.97 -8.76
CA LYS A 245 -1.34 29.84 -10.14
C LYS A 245 0.14 29.48 -10.18
N ASN A 246 0.55 28.80 -11.26
CA ASN A 246 1.95 28.52 -11.58
C ASN A 246 2.71 27.71 -10.53
N LEU A 247 2.09 26.63 -10.04
CA LEU A 247 2.74 25.66 -9.16
C LEU A 247 3.59 24.68 -9.99
N PRO A 248 4.94 24.77 -9.96
CA PRO A 248 5.79 23.93 -10.79
C PRO A 248 5.92 22.52 -10.22
N PHE A 249 5.83 21.50 -11.07
CA PHE A 249 6.25 20.16 -10.72
C PHE A 249 7.78 20.05 -10.78
N THR A 250 8.36 19.16 -10.00
CA THR A 250 9.82 18.91 -9.95
C THR A 250 10.20 17.48 -10.30
N GLN A 251 9.23 16.59 -10.38
CA GLN A 251 9.43 15.17 -10.68
C GLN A 251 8.19 14.61 -11.36
N ALA A 252 8.40 13.71 -12.33
CA ALA A 252 7.38 12.89 -12.92
C ALA A 252 7.65 11.40 -12.64
N LYS A 253 6.59 10.66 -12.33
CA LYS A 253 6.60 9.20 -12.24
C LYS A 253 5.52 8.65 -13.13
N LYS A 254 5.80 7.54 -13.82
CA LYS A 254 4.81 6.76 -14.52
C LYS A 254 4.62 5.44 -13.76
N ARG A 255 3.39 5.04 -13.57
CA ARG A 255 3.04 3.76 -12.94
C ARG A 255 1.95 3.08 -13.74
N SER A 256 1.97 1.76 -13.75
CA SER A 256 0.84 1.00 -14.26
C SER A 256 -0.17 0.70 -13.15
N ASP A 257 -1.39 0.47 -13.53
CA ASP A 257 -2.40 -0.22 -12.73
C ASP A 257 -3.33 -1.00 -13.69
N GLU A 258 -4.32 -1.71 -13.13
CA GLU A 258 -5.20 -2.59 -13.91
C GLU A 258 -6.01 -1.86 -15.01
N ARG A 259 -6.21 -0.54 -14.88
CA ARG A 259 -7.06 0.25 -15.79
C ARG A 259 -6.28 0.93 -16.89
N GLU A 260 -5.22 1.65 -16.52
CA GLU A 260 -4.34 2.35 -17.46
C GLU A 260 -3.03 2.78 -16.78
N GLU A 261 -2.03 3.11 -17.58
CA GLU A 261 -0.84 3.77 -17.07
C GLU A 261 -1.17 5.19 -16.58
N LYS A 262 -0.55 5.60 -15.48
CA LYS A 262 -0.81 6.90 -14.86
C LYS A 262 0.47 7.68 -14.64
N TRP A 263 0.42 8.96 -14.94
CA TRP A 263 1.42 9.92 -14.53
C TRP A 263 1.14 10.42 -13.12
N LEU A 264 2.16 10.45 -12.28
CA LEU A 264 2.17 11.11 -10.98
C LEU A 264 3.18 12.26 -11.04
N LEU A 265 2.69 13.48 -11.15
CA LEU A 265 3.48 14.70 -11.15
C LEU A 265 3.59 15.26 -9.74
N ILE A 266 4.81 15.55 -9.28
CA ILE A 266 5.11 15.79 -7.87
C ILE A 266 5.96 17.06 -7.70
N ASN A 267 5.70 17.80 -6.62
CA ASN A 267 6.68 18.69 -6.02
C ASN A 267 6.91 18.30 -4.57
N LYS A 268 8.05 17.65 -4.29
CA LYS A 268 8.38 17.18 -2.94
C LYS A 268 8.61 18.29 -1.93
N GLN A 269 9.16 19.41 -2.37
CA GLN A 269 9.50 20.54 -1.48
C GLN A 269 8.23 21.23 -1.00
N LYS A 270 7.25 21.40 -1.89
CA LYS A 270 5.97 22.02 -1.60
C LYS A 270 4.85 21.03 -1.27
N LYS A 271 5.18 19.72 -1.20
CA LYS A 271 4.30 18.64 -0.76
C LYS A 271 2.96 18.54 -1.52
N TYR A 272 2.99 18.66 -2.83
CA TYR A 272 1.82 18.42 -3.66
C TYR A 272 2.09 17.41 -4.78
N ASP A 273 1.04 16.77 -5.21
CA ASP A 273 1.07 15.84 -6.33
C ASP A 273 -0.29 15.75 -7.05
N VAL A 274 -0.22 15.38 -8.33
CA VAL A 274 -1.39 15.11 -9.17
C VAL A 274 -1.18 13.82 -9.93
N MET A 275 -2.19 12.94 -9.96
CA MET A 275 -2.17 11.68 -10.70
C MET A 275 -3.18 11.72 -11.84
N ILE A 276 -2.70 11.43 -13.05
CA ILE A 276 -3.45 11.58 -14.30
C ILE A 276 -3.25 10.33 -15.16
N GLY A 277 -4.31 9.87 -15.81
CA GLY A 277 -4.26 8.81 -16.82
C GLY A 277 -3.41 9.22 -18.01
N ALA A 278 -2.45 8.35 -18.37
CA ALA A 278 -1.49 8.67 -19.43
C ALA A 278 -2.13 8.77 -20.80
N ASN A 279 -3.18 7.99 -21.06
CA ASN A 279 -3.88 7.95 -22.33
C ASN A 279 -5.16 8.80 -22.32
N THR A 280 -5.88 8.79 -21.21
CA THR A 280 -7.19 9.44 -21.08
C THR A 280 -7.11 10.91 -20.70
N GLY A 281 -6.05 11.31 -19.98
CA GLY A 281 -5.95 12.62 -19.33
C GLY A 281 -6.90 12.77 -18.14
N GLN A 282 -7.57 11.69 -17.70
CA GLN A 282 -8.45 11.70 -16.54
C GLN A 282 -7.63 11.97 -15.28
N VAL A 283 -8.04 12.95 -14.48
CA VAL A 283 -7.46 13.16 -13.16
C VAL A 283 -7.97 12.08 -12.21
N TYR A 284 -7.05 11.39 -11.52
CA TYR A 284 -7.35 10.36 -10.52
C TYR A 284 -7.12 10.84 -9.10
N LYS A 285 -6.18 11.77 -8.91
CA LYS A 285 -5.84 12.29 -7.59
C LYS A 285 -5.29 13.70 -7.72
N VAL A 286 -5.64 14.55 -6.78
CA VAL A 286 -4.98 15.83 -6.53
C VAL A 286 -4.71 15.96 -5.03
N SER A 287 -3.51 16.41 -4.67
CA SER A 287 -3.09 16.59 -3.30
C SER A 287 -2.33 17.91 -3.15
N TYR A 288 -2.73 18.72 -2.17
CA TYR A 288 -2.12 20.01 -1.83
C TYR A 288 -2.48 20.39 -0.38
N GLU A 289 -1.49 20.75 0.43
CA GLU A 289 -1.76 21.31 1.76
C GLU A 289 -2.31 22.72 1.61
N THR A 290 -3.64 22.91 1.84
CA THR A 290 -4.33 24.20 1.74
C THR A 290 -5.30 24.37 2.88
N ASP A 291 -5.62 25.61 3.21
CA ASP A 291 -6.68 26.00 4.13
C ASP A 291 -7.92 26.60 3.44
N ASN A 292 -7.95 26.53 2.11
CA ASN A 292 -9.02 27.11 1.29
C ASN A 292 -10.38 26.41 1.46
N TYR A 293 -10.37 25.10 1.69
CA TYR A 293 -11.57 24.29 1.75
C TYR A 293 -11.63 23.51 3.06
N LYS A 294 -12.66 23.76 3.86
CA LYS A 294 -12.80 23.19 5.20
C LYS A 294 -14.10 22.43 5.33
N ILE A 295 -14.03 21.25 5.95
CA ILE A 295 -15.19 20.42 6.29
C ILE A 295 -15.25 20.30 7.81
N LYS A 296 -16.25 20.90 8.41
CA LYS A 296 -16.45 20.89 9.87
C LYS A 296 -17.35 19.76 10.34
N ALA A 297 -18.28 19.33 9.50
CA ALA A 297 -19.26 18.29 9.81
C ALA A 297 -19.59 17.43 8.59
N LEU A 298 -20.14 16.23 8.81
CA LEU A 298 -20.46 15.27 7.76
C LEU A 298 -21.44 15.84 6.71
N ASN A 299 -22.41 16.63 7.11
CA ASN A 299 -23.39 17.27 6.22
C ASN A 299 -22.79 18.36 5.32
N GLU A 300 -21.58 18.85 5.60
CA GLU A 300 -20.86 19.83 4.77
C GLU A 300 -20.02 19.16 3.67
N VAL A 301 -19.77 17.85 3.77
CA VAL A 301 -18.85 17.14 2.84
C VAL A 301 -19.30 17.32 1.39
N ILE A 302 -20.52 16.96 1.05
CA ILE A 302 -21.04 17.07 -0.31
C ILE A 302 -21.10 18.54 -0.79
N PRO A 303 -21.67 19.50 -0.04
CA PRO A 303 -21.68 20.90 -0.46
C PRO A 303 -20.30 21.48 -0.75
N VAL A 304 -19.29 21.17 0.07
CA VAL A 304 -17.92 21.69 -0.10
C VAL A 304 -17.19 20.98 -1.24
N THR A 305 -17.32 19.67 -1.38
CA THR A 305 -16.55 18.89 -2.34
C THR A 305 -17.18 18.84 -3.74
N LYS A 306 -18.48 19.05 -3.87
CA LYS A 306 -19.18 18.97 -5.17
C LYS A 306 -18.58 19.88 -6.24
N PRO A 307 -18.39 21.20 -6.01
CA PRO A 307 -17.78 22.07 -7.03
C PRO A 307 -16.34 21.64 -7.36
N LEU A 308 -15.55 21.21 -6.35
CA LEU A 308 -14.19 20.77 -6.56
C LEU A 308 -14.12 19.50 -7.42
N ILE A 309 -14.94 18.50 -7.11
CA ILE A 309 -14.98 17.24 -7.84
C ILE A 309 -15.46 17.47 -9.28
N GLN A 310 -16.49 18.29 -9.48
CA GLN A 310 -16.96 18.65 -10.81
C GLN A 310 -15.87 19.36 -11.63
N ASP A 311 -15.17 20.32 -11.03
CA ASP A 311 -14.17 21.14 -11.73
C ASP A 311 -12.86 20.38 -12.01
N ILE A 312 -12.45 19.48 -11.10
CA ILE A 312 -11.19 18.75 -11.19
C ILE A 312 -11.35 17.44 -11.96
N PHE A 313 -12.41 16.67 -11.67
CA PHE A 313 -12.59 15.31 -12.19
C PHE A 313 -13.68 15.22 -13.27
N GLY A 314 -14.47 16.28 -13.48
CA GLY A 314 -15.58 16.30 -14.43
C GLY A 314 -16.80 15.45 -14.01
N ILE A 315 -16.88 15.07 -12.72
CA ILE A 315 -17.90 14.13 -12.22
C ILE A 315 -18.89 14.86 -11.31
N ASP A 316 -20.19 14.76 -11.64
CA ASP A 316 -21.26 15.24 -10.75
C ASP A 316 -21.53 14.22 -9.64
N ILE A 317 -21.32 14.65 -8.41
CA ILE A 317 -21.56 13.85 -7.20
C ILE A 317 -22.96 14.06 -6.60
N SER A 318 -23.91 14.60 -7.36
CA SER A 318 -25.31 14.64 -6.94
C SER A 318 -25.83 13.22 -6.66
N GLY A 319 -26.44 13.01 -5.50
CA GLY A 319 -26.91 11.70 -5.06
C GLY A 319 -25.83 10.77 -4.47
N TYR A 320 -24.63 11.27 -4.24
CA TYR A 320 -23.64 10.56 -3.42
C TYR A 320 -23.95 10.68 -1.93
N THR A 321 -23.52 9.66 -1.18
CA THR A 321 -23.55 9.67 0.29
C THR A 321 -22.14 9.77 0.81
N ALA A 322 -21.95 10.60 1.85
CA ALA A 322 -20.67 10.76 2.53
C ALA A 322 -20.60 9.85 3.77
N TYR A 323 -19.47 9.18 3.95
CA TYR A 323 -19.15 8.32 5.09
C TYR A 323 -17.81 8.75 5.66
N GLY A 324 -17.58 8.49 6.96
CA GLY A 324 -16.33 8.79 7.62
C GLY A 324 -16.43 9.98 8.57
N GLY A 325 -15.28 10.56 8.89
CA GLY A 325 -15.17 11.66 9.84
C GLY A 325 -13.73 12.06 10.10
N ARG A 326 -13.52 13.07 10.93
CA ARG A 326 -12.20 13.56 11.30
C ARG A 326 -11.34 12.49 11.99
N ASP A 327 -11.95 11.70 12.87
CA ASP A 327 -11.27 10.62 13.58
C ASP A 327 -10.73 9.53 12.64
N TRP A 328 -11.26 9.45 11.42
CA TRP A 328 -10.84 8.53 10.36
C TRP A 328 -9.85 9.17 9.37
N GLY A 329 -9.50 10.43 9.59
CA GLY A 329 -8.60 11.19 8.70
C GLY A 329 -9.26 11.73 7.44
N GLY A 330 -10.59 11.59 7.30
CA GLY A 330 -11.30 12.07 6.12
C GLY A 330 -12.65 11.39 5.86
N TYR A 331 -13.10 11.49 4.62
CA TYR A 331 -14.41 11.03 4.18
C TYR A 331 -14.30 10.19 2.90
N ILE A 332 -15.27 9.30 2.70
CA ILE A 332 -15.47 8.54 1.46
C ILE A 332 -16.84 8.92 0.91
N LEU A 333 -16.88 9.28 -0.37
CA LEU A 333 -18.12 9.57 -1.10
C LEU A 333 -18.48 8.37 -1.97
N ARG A 334 -19.68 7.85 -1.84
CA ARG A 334 -20.16 6.68 -2.60
C ARG A 334 -21.51 6.92 -3.23
N SER A 335 -21.72 6.31 -4.41
CA SER A 335 -23.00 6.17 -5.08
C SER A 335 -23.00 4.85 -5.85
N PRO A 336 -24.08 4.07 -5.83
CA PRO A 336 -24.14 2.80 -6.55
C PRO A 336 -23.81 2.96 -8.05
N GLY A 337 -22.93 2.10 -8.56
CA GLY A 337 -22.54 2.10 -9.97
C GLY A 337 -21.70 3.29 -10.46
N LYS A 338 -21.24 4.14 -9.55
CA LYS A 338 -20.37 5.29 -9.85
C LYS A 338 -19.03 5.16 -9.14
N PRO A 339 -17.96 5.82 -9.61
CA PRO A 339 -16.67 5.87 -8.91
C PRO A 339 -16.82 6.43 -7.49
N SER A 340 -16.13 5.84 -6.51
CA SER A 340 -16.03 6.41 -5.16
C SER A 340 -14.94 7.47 -5.11
N PHE A 341 -15.06 8.39 -4.15
CA PHE A 341 -14.03 9.39 -3.89
C PHE A 341 -13.54 9.29 -2.45
N SER A 342 -12.23 9.38 -2.26
CA SER A 342 -11.60 9.55 -0.96
C SER A 342 -11.22 11.01 -0.76
N ILE A 343 -11.67 11.62 0.33
CA ILE A 343 -11.36 12.99 0.73
C ILE A 343 -10.51 12.92 1.99
N GLN A 344 -9.24 13.28 1.91
CA GLN A 344 -8.35 13.31 3.08
C GLN A 344 -8.23 14.72 3.65
N LEU A 345 -8.17 14.79 4.97
CA LEU A 345 -7.97 16.03 5.71
C LEU A 345 -6.51 16.17 6.13
N GLY A 346 -5.93 17.34 5.95
CA GLY A 346 -4.55 17.65 6.34
C GLY A 346 -4.43 17.93 7.83
N ASN A 347 -5.27 18.84 8.33
CA ASN A 347 -5.39 19.15 9.74
C ASN A 347 -6.76 18.71 10.24
N LEU A 348 -6.80 17.69 11.09
CA LEU A 348 -8.04 17.10 11.60
C LEU A 348 -8.82 18.07 12.49
N ASP A 349 -8.14 18.97 13.23
CA ASP A 349 -8.78 19.94 14.09
C ASP A 349 -9.49 21.04 13.29
N VAL A 350 -8.94 21.41 12.14
CA VAL A 350 -9.48 22.45 11.26
C VAL A 350 -10.38 21.89 10.16
N GLY A 351 -10.10 20.68 9.71
CA GLY A 351 -10.86 19.98 8.65
C GLY A 351 -10.47 20.40 7.23
N ASP A 352 -9.23 20.88 7.02
CA ASP A 352 -8.73 21.31 5.72
C ASP A 352 -8.61 20.11 4.75
N ILE A 353 -9.18 20.24 3.54
CA ILE A 353 -9.02 19.22 2.49
C ILE A 353 -7.60 19.31 1.93
N ASN A 354 -6.85 18.20 2.03
CA ASN A 354 -5.52 18.15 1.44
C ASN A 354 -5.39 17.15 0.28
N ARG A 355 -6.38 16.27 0.09
CA ARG A 355 -6.40 15.33 -1.03
C ARG A 355 -7.81 14.95 -1.43
N ILE A 356 -8.01 14.81 -2.74
CA ILE A 356 -9.19 14.21 -3.36
C ILE A 356 -8.69 13.14 -4.34
N GLU A 357 -9.22 11.93 -4.25
CA GLU A 357 -8.78 10.78 -5.05
C GLU A 357 -9.97 9.91 -5.47
N ILE A 358 -9.98 9.42 -6.71
CA ILE A 358 -10.92 8.40 -7.21
C ILE A 358 -10.41 7.03 -6.77
N GLU A 359 -11.28 6.25 -6.08
CA GLU A 359 -10.99 4.87 -5.67
C GLU A 359 -11.28 3.84 -6.77
#